data_4451cb9976dceaa6c733818c5fd2cfb7
#
_entry.id   4451cb9976dceaa6c733818c5fd2cfb7
#
_cell.length_a   1.000
_cell.length_b   1.000
_cell.length_c   1.000
_cell.angle_alpha   90.00
_cell.angle_beta   90.00
_cell.angle_gamma   90.00
#
_symmetry.space_group_name_H-M   'P 1'
#
loop_
_entity.id
_entity.type
_entity.pdbx_description
1 polymer ?
#
loop_
_entity_poly.entity_id
_entity_poly.type
_entity_poly.pdbx_seq_one_letter_code
_entity_poly.pdbx_strand_id
1 'polypeptide(L)'
;MNSKGFSHITWEDRLTLDRMLRIGTPVAKIAEALGKCKKTIYNEIKRGMCIQQTYEYTFEERYCPEVAERKYQENLRAKGPDLKIGNDHAFAGYVEAKIVNEHFSPGATLAAIKNSGLTFDTNICESTLYNYIYRGDVFLTLNPEHLHEKGRRHYERTYGEKKQSANAAKGPRIDKRDEEINDRKTFGHWEMDSVMGCQEQETQRALLVLTERLTREGILMMVPDHTAASVVRALNGLERRYGADFYKVFKSITVDNGCEFQDYDGMEKAKRRKGKRTTVYYCHAYAPHERGSNENMNRLIRRFLPKGTSFDDVTIADVQAAQEWINNYPRKILGWSTAQELFMAQTG
;
A
#
# COMPACT_ATOMS: atom_id res chain seq x y z
N MET A 1 34.62 4.86 -6.16
CA MET A 1 35.68 4.47 -7.13
C MET A 1 35.01 4.03 -8.41
N ASN A 2 35.07 4.86 -9.46
CA ASN A 2 34.54 4.50 -10.77
C ASN A 2 35.40 3.40 -11.37
N SER A 3 34.84 2.18 -11.53
CA SER A 3 35.47 1.12 -12.30
C SER A 3 35.51 1.55 -13.79
N LYS A 4 36.65 1.94 -14.25
CA LYS A 4 36.89 2.24 -15.67
C LYS A 4 36.52 1.00 -16.52
N GLY A 5 35.48 1.14 -17.36
CA GLY A 5 35.69 0.77 -18.73
C GLY A 5 35.31 -0.62 -19.21
N PHE A 6 34.36 -1.37 -18.62
CA PHE A 6 33.75 -2.49 -19.37
C PHE A 6 32.28 -2.18 -19.66
N SER A 7 31.99 -1.68 -20.85
CA SER A 7 30.62 -1.59 -21.34
C SER A 7 30.25 -2.89 -22.08
N HIS A 8 29.05 -3.43 -21.78
CA HIS A 8 28.50 -4.54 -22.57
C HIS A 8 28.26 -4.11 -24.01
N ILE A 9 28.14 -5.07 -24.91
CA ILE A 9 27.72 -4.83 -26.29
C ILE A 9 26.24 -4.45 -26.25
N THR A 10 25.92 -3.30 -26.82
CA THR A 10 24.56 -2.78 -26.92
C THR A 10 23.83 -3.34 -28.13
N TRP A 11 22.52 -3.12 -28.25
CA TRP A 11 21.77 -3.47 -29.45
C TRP A 11 22.30 -2.78 -30.69
N GLU A 12 22.67 -1.49 -30.60
CA GLU A 12 23.26 -0.70 -31.68
C GLU A 12 24.61 -1.24 -32.11
N ASP A 13 25.44 -1.67 -31.14
CA ASP A 13 26.71 -2.34 -31.44
C ASP A 13 26.48 -3.63 -32.23
N ARG A 14 25.44 -4.41 -31.93
CA ARG A 14 25.08 -5.64 -32.65
C ARG A 14 24.66 -5.39 -34.09
N LEU A 15 23.84 -4.37 -34.30
CA LEU A 15 23.45 -3.95 -35.66
C LEU A 15 24.65 -3.47 -36.47
N THR A 16 25.57 -2.76 -35.87
CA THR A 16 26.81 -2.29 -36.50
C THR A 16 27.72 -3.45 -36.80
N LEU A 17 27.86 -4.42 -35.88
CA LEU A 17 28.61 -5.65 -36.08
C LEU A 17 28.08 -6.46 -37.29
N ASP A 18 26.76 -6.64 -37.40
CA ASP A 18 26.13 -7.35 -38.51
C ASP A 18 26.45 -6.68 -39.86
N ARG A 19 26.30 -5.35 -39.94
CA ARG A 19 26.62 -4.60 -41.16
C ARG A 19 28.08 -4.77 -41.58
N MET A 20 28.99 -4.65 -40.60
CA MET A 20 30.43 -4.77 -40.89
C MET A 20 30.84 -6.19 -41.29
N LEU A 21 30.20 -7.21 -40.72
CA LEU A 21 30.40 -8.59 -41.12
C LEU A 21 29.89 -8.87 -42.54
N ARG A 22 28.75 -8.31 -42.93
CA ARG A 22 28.16 -8.46 -44.28
C ARG A 22 29.05 -7.88 -45.37
N ILE A 23 29.78 -6.81 -45.09
CA ILE A 23 30.72 -6.20 -46.04
C ILE A 23 32.15 -6.78 -45.94
N GLY A 24 32.33 -7.87 -45.18
CA GLY A 24 33.61 -8.58 -45.06
C GLY A 24 34.68 -7.84 -44.25
N THR A 25 34.29 -6.93 -43.34
CA THR A 25 35.26 -6.19 -42.54
C THR A 25 36.02 -7.11 -41.57
N PRO A 26 37.36 -7.05 -41.51
CA PRO A 26 38.12 -7.84 -40.54
C PRO A 26 37.77 -7.57 -39.11
N VAL A 27 37.72 -8.60 -38.27
CA VAL A 27 37.32 -8.52 -36.83
C VAL A 27 38.18 -7.47 -36.05
N ALA A 28 39.44 -7.27 -36.45
CA ALA A 28 40.32 -6.28 -35.84
C ALA A 28 39.78 -4.84 -36.00
N LYS A 29 39.29 -4.50 -37.21
CA LYS A 29 38.71 -3.19 -37.52
C LYS A 29 37.33 -3.05 -36.88
N ILE A 30 36.53 -4.12 -36.78
CA ILE A 30 35.28 -4.10 -36.08
C ILE A 30 35.49 -3.84 -34.59
N ALA A 31 36.47 -4.50 -33.98
CA ALA A 31 36.82 -4.29 -32.56
C ALA A 31 37.26 -2.84 -32.27
N GLU A 32 38.02 -2.23 -33.16
CA GLU A 32 38.45 -0.80 -33.09
C GLU A 32 37.21 0.10 -33.21
N ALA A 33 36.37 -0.11 -34.22
CA ALA A 33 35.19 0.74 -34.45
C ALA A 33 34.17 0.71 -33.28
N LEU A 34 34.00 -0.45 -32.63
CA LEU A 34 33.11 -0.59 -31.49
C LEU A 34 33.76 -0.32 -30.13
N GLY A 35 35.07 0.02 -30.11
CA GLY A 35 35.79 0.24 -28.85
C GLY A 35 35.85 -0.99 -27.94
N LYS A 36 35.85 -2.20 -28.51
CA LYS A 36 35.84 -3.49 -27.79
C LYS A 36 37.11 -4.29 -28.11
N CYS A 37 37.45 -5.21 -27.21
CA CYS A 37 38.58 -6.11 -27.55
C CYS A 37 38.12 -7.22 -28.56
N LYS A 38 39.09 -7.69 -29.36
CA LYS A 38 38.83 -8.74 -30.38
C LYS A 38 38.14 -9.96 -29.80
N LYS A 39 38.52 -10.39 -28.59
CA LYS A 39 37.92 -11.56 -27.92
C LYS A 39 36.42 -11.34 -27.64
N THR A 40 36.04 -10.12 -27.28
CA THR A 40 34.62 -9.75 -27.07
C THR A 40 33.84 -9.89 -28.38
N ILE A 41 34.40 -9.39 -29.49
CA ILE A 41 33.74 -9.51 -30.81
C ILE A 41 33.63 -10.95 -31.26
N TYR A 42 34.68 -11.78 -31.12
CA TYR A 42 34.58 -13.19 -31.43
C TYR A 42 33.52 -13.93 -30.60
N ASN A 43 33.45 -13.64 -29.29
CA ASN A 43 32.44 -14.22 -28.42
C ASN A 43 31.03 -13.79 -28.83
N GLU A 44 30.84 -12.55 -29.27
CA GLU A 44 29.55 -12.04 -29.72
C GLU A 44 29.15 -12.64 -31.06
N ILE A 45 30.08 -12.77 -32.01
CA ILE A 45 29.85 -13.48 -33.29
C ILE A 45 29.39 -14.90 -32.99
N LYS A 46 30.14 -15.67 -32.17
CA LYS A 46 29.77 -17.01 -31.78
C LYS A 46 28.39 -17.09 -31.12
N ARG A 47 28.01 -16.09 -30.32
CA ARG A 47 26.71 -16.02 -29.69
C ARG A 47 25.58 -15.88 -30.69
N GLY A 48 25.76 -15.05 -31.73
CA GLY A 48 24.76 -14.73 -32.73
C GLY A 48 24.74 -15.65 -33.94
N MET A 49 25.70 -16.58 -34.07
CA MET A 49 25.71 -17.52 -35.22
C MET A 49 24.46 -18.38 -35.25
N CYS A 50 23.81 -18.42 -36.40
CA CYS A 50 22.66 -19.26 -36.71
C CYS A 50 22.63 -19.60 -38.21
N ILE A 51 21.93 -20.68 -38.51
CA ILE A 51 21.71 -21.12 -39.90
C ILE A 51 20.52 -20.31 -40.45
N GLN A 52 20.74 -19.59 -41.55
CA GLN A 52 19.70 -18.81 -42.23
C GLN A 52 19.53 -19.32 -43.66
N GLN A 53 18.30 -19.36 -44.15
CA GLN A 53 18.01 -19.68 -45.55
C GLN A 53 18.28 -18.48 -46.43
N THR A 54 19.02 -18.66 -47.51
CA THR A 54 19.30 -17.62 -48.50
C THR A 54 18.17 -17.50 -49.52
N TYR A 55 18.24 -16.48 -50.39
CA TYR A 55 17.33 -16.30 -51.53
C TYR A 55 17.28 -17.48 -52.49
N GLU A 56 18.40 -18.23 -52.57
CA GLU A 56 18.52 -19.41 -53.46
C GLU A 56 18.09 -20.70 -52.76
N TYR A 57 17.38 -20.63 -51.64
CA TYR A 57 16.95 -21.79 -50.84
C TYR A 57 18.12 -22.64 -50.31
N THR A 58 19.34 -22.08 -50.29
CA THR A 58 20.49 -22.67 -49.60
C THR A 58 20.56 -22.24 -48.15
N PHE A 59 21.31 -22.94 -47.34
CA PHE A 59 21.48 -22.61 -45.90
C PHE A 59 22.92 -22.15 -45.65
N GLU A 60 23.06 -21.01 -45.00
CA GLU A 60 24.36 -20.45 -44.58
C GLU A 60 24.40 -20.19 -43.08
N GLU A 61 25.59 -20.40 -42.49
CA GLU A 61 25.85 -19.90 -41.14
C GLU A 61 26.12 -18.38 -41.17
N ARG A 62 25.31 -17.64 -40.42
CA ARG A 62 25.34 -16.19 -40.45
C ARG A 62 25.14 -15.61 -39.04
N TYR A 63 25.77 -14.47 -38.79
CA TYR A 63 25.51 -13.72 -37.57
C TYR A 63 24.13 -13.06 -37.63
N CYS A 64 23.37 -13.16 -36.52
CA CYS A 64 22.05 -12.57 -36.38
C CYS A 64 22.00 -11.81 -35.05
N PRO A 65 21.81 -10.47 -35.10
CA PRO A 65 21.72 -9.63 -33.90
C PRO A 65 20.64 -10.07 -32.91
N GLU A 66 19.48 -10.49 -33.42
CA GLU A 66 18.34 -10.94 -32.61
C GLU A 66 18.65 -12.20 -31.82
N VAL A 67 19.35 -13.15 -32.47
CA VAL A 67 19.79 -14.40 -31.84
C VAL A 67 20.83 -14.10 -30.75
N ALA A 68 21.76 -13.19 -31.04
CA ALA A 68 22.79 -12.76 -30.10
C ALA A 68 22.17 -12.08 -28.88
N GLU A 69 21.20 -11.16 -29.09
CA GLU A 69 20.49 -10.47 -28.03
C GLU A 69 19.69 -11.45 -27.17
N ARG A 70 18.91 -12.34 -27.80
CA ARG A 70 18.13 -13.34 -27.07
C ARG A 70 19.01 -14.22 -26.19
N LYS A 71 20.09 -14.80 -26.73
CA LYS A 71 21.05 -15.60 -25.96
C LYS A 71 21.76 -14.78 -24.86
N TYR A 72 22.00 -13.49 -25.10
CA TYR A 72 22.55 -12.60 -24.08
C TYR A 72 21.59 -12.42 -22.93
N GLN A 73 20.32 -12.16 -23.21
CA GLN A 73 19.28 -12.01 -22.19
C GLN A 73 19.02 -13.31 -21.41
N GLU A 74 19.00 -14.44 -22.09
CA GLU A 74 18.91 -15.77 -21.46
C GLU A 74 20.08 -16.01 -20.50
N ASN A 75 21.31 -15.69 -20.92
CA ASN A 75 22.49 -15.81 -20.07
C ASN A 75 22.49 -14.82 -18.88
N LEU A 76 21.90 -13.63 -19.05
CA LEU A 76 21.71 -12.68 -17.93
C LEU A 76 20.70 -13.20 -16.92
N ARG A 77 19.60 -13.80 -17.41
CA ARG A 77 18.57 -14.39 -16.53
C ARG A 77 19.09 -15.63 -15.79
N ALA A 78 19.97 -16.39 -16.41
CA ALA A 78 20.62 -17.55 -15.80
C ALA A 78 21.72 -17.19 -14.79
N LYS A 79 22.12 -15.91 -14.70
CA LYS A 79 23.10 -15.44 -13.72
C LYS A 79 22.41 -15.03 -12.42
N GLY A 80 22.87 -15.52 -11.34
CA GLY A 80 22.41 -15.19 -10.01
C GLY A 80 22.18 -16.45 -9.17
N PRO A 81 22.02 -16.31 -7.87
CA PRO A 81 21.62 -17.41 -7.02
C PRO A 81 20.20 -17.85 -7.39
N ASP A 82 19.93 -19.14 -7.20
CA ASP A 82 18.59 -19.69 -7.33
C ASP A 82 17.58 -18.92 -6.45
N LEU A 83 16.31 -18.97 -6.85
CA LEU A 83 15.25 -18.37 -6.06
C LEU A 83 15.20 -19.04 -4.68
N LYS A 84 15.23 -18.24 -3.61
CA LYS A 84 15.13 -18.74 -2.24
C LYS A 84 13.82 -19.46 -1.95
N ILE A 85 12.79 -19.21 -2.75
CA ILE A 85 11.49 -19.89 -2.64
C ILE A 85 11.56 -21.35 -3.16
N GLY A 86 12.51 -21.65 -4.05
CA GLY A 86 12.69 -23.00 -4.58
C GLY A 86 11.37 -23.64 -5.05
N ASN A 87 11.10 -24.85 -4.54
CA ASN A 87 9.87 -25.61 -4.80
C ASN A 87 8.87 -25.55 -3.62
N ASP A 88 8.99 -24.56 -2.74
CA ASP A 88 8.09 -24.39 -1.59
C ASP A 88 6.72 -23.86 -2.03
N HIS A 89 5.94 -24.76 -2.62
CA HIS A 89 4.58 -24.45 -3.09
C HIS A 89 3.63 -24.07 -1.94
N ALA A 90 3.88 -24.58 -0.72
CA ALA A 90 3.08 -24.26 0.45
C ALA A 90 3.25 -22.79 0.83
N PHE A 91 4.50 -22.31 0.88
CA PHE A 91 4.79 -20.89 1.10
C PHE A 91 4.20 -20.01 -0.01
N ALA A 92 4.40 -20.38 -1.28
CA ALA A 92 3.88 -19.61 -2.39
C ALA A 92 2.35 -19.48 -2.33
N GLY A 93 1.65 -20.59 -2.13
CA GLY A 93 0.18 -20.61 -2.01
C GLY A 93 -0.33 -19.80 -0.82
N TYR A 94 0.35 -19.86 0.32
CA TYR A 94 0.00 -19.05 1.49
C TYR A 94 0.16 -17.55 1.19
N VAL A 95 1.28 -17.16 0.58
CA VAL A 95 1.54 -15.75 0.23
C VAL A 95 0.50 -15.25 -0.79
N GLU A 96 0.18 -16.03 -1.81
CA GLU A 96 -0.86 -15.68 -2.78
C GLU A 96 -2.23 -15.51 -2.11
N ALA A 97 -2.66 -16.46 -1.28
CA ALA A 97 -3.93 -16.38 -0.57
C ALA A 97 -4.00 -15.12 0.32
N LYS A 98 -2.96 -14.83 1.08
CA LYS A 98 -2.92 -13.65 1.96
C LYS A 98 -2.95 -12.31 1.20
N ILE A 99 -2.23 -12.21 0.08
CA ILE A 99 -2.15 -10.94 -0.65
C ILE A 99 -3.33 -10.78 -1.60
N VAL A 100 -3.70 -11.81 -2.36
CA VAL A 100 -4.75 -11.73 -3.39
C VAL A 100 -6.13 -11.73 -2.77
N ASN A 101 -6.41 -12.68 -1.85
CA ASN A 101 -7.75 -12.88 -1.30
C ASN A 101 -8.00 -12.07 -0.03
N GLU A 102 -6.98 -11.98 0.85
CA GLU A 102 -7.12 -11.30 2.13
C GLU A 102 -6.56 -9.87 2.11
N HIS A 103 -6.07 -9.38 0.98
CA HIS A 103 -5.56 -8.01 0.80
C HIS A 103 -4.43 -7.60 1.76
N PHE A 104 -3.61 -8.55 2.20
CA PHE A 104 -2.45 -8.25 3.03
C PHE A 104 -1.32 -7.61 2.21
N SER A 105 -0.52 -6.77 2.85
CA SER A 105 0.75 -6.33 2.26
C SER A 105 1.80 -7.45 2.39
N PRO A 106 2.84 -7.49 1.55
CA PRO A 106 3.93 -8.46 1.69
C PRO A 106 4.54 -8.51 3.09
N GLY A 107 4.75 -7.33 3.72
CA GLY A 107 5.26 -7.25 5.08
C GLY A 107 4.30 -7.84 6.11
N ALA A 108 2.99 -7.54 6.01
CA ALA A 108 1.97 -8.09 6.90
C ALA A 108 1.82 -9.61 6.72
N THR A 109 1.98 -10.13 5.49
CA THR A 109 1.95 -11.57 5.21
C THR A 109 3.10 -12.30 5.91
N LEU A 110 4.33 -11.78 5.82
CA LEU A 110 5.48 -12.36 6.51
C LEU A 110 5.35 -12.26 8.04
N ALA A 111 4.77 -11.18 8.53
CA ALA A 111 4.48 -11.03 9.95
C ALA A 111 3.41 -12.01 10.42
N ALA A 112 2.36 -12.24 9.63
CA ALA A 112 1.32 -13.22 9.94
C ALA A 112 1.88 -14.64 10.03
N ILE A 113 2.80 -15.05 9.14
CA ILE A 113 3.52 -16.33 9.24
C ILE A 113 4.23 -16.43 10.59
N LYS A 114 4.99 -15.38 10.94
CA LYS A 114 5.76 -15.36 12.18
C LYS A 114 4.88 -15.42 13.43
N ASN A 115 3.77 -14.67 13.42
CA ASN A 115 2.86 -14.59 14.57
C ASN A 115 2.03 -15.87 14.76
N SER A 116 1.66 -16.54 13.65
CA SER A 116 0.90 -17.81 13.73
C SER A 116 1.74 -19.04 14.06
N GLY A 117 3.07 -18.89 14.13
CA GLY A 117 3.98 -20.02 14.36
C GLY A 117 4.07 -21.00 13.19
N LEU A 118 3.54 -20.64 12.01
CA LEU A 118 3.69 -21.43 10.81
C LEU A 118 5.15 -21.48 10.38
N THR A 119 5.61 -22.66 9.98
CA THR A 119 6.97 -22.87 9.48
C THR A 119 6.92 -23.31 8.03
N PHE A 120 7.75 -22.68 7.21
CA PHE A 120 7.97 -23.02 5.81
C PHE A 120 9.47 -23.22 5.57
N ASP A 121 9.82 -23.95 4.52
CA ASP A 121 11.22 -24.10 4.12
C ASP A 121 11.81 -22.76 3.65
N THR A 122 10.95 -21.90 3.11
CA THR A 122 11.31 -20.57 2.62
C THR A 122 11.34 -19.55 3.76
N ASN A 123 12.50 -18.87 3.90
CA ASN A 123 12.64 -17.72 4.78
C ASN A 123 13.20 -16.53 3.97
N ILE A 124 12.36 -15.55 3.69
CA ILE A 124 12.72 -14.36 2.91
C ILE A 124 12.30 -13.09 3.62
N CYS A 125 13.01 -12.00 3.34
CA CYS A 125 12.65 -10.68 3.84
C CYS A 125 11.61 -10.00 2.94
N GLU A 126 10.99 -8.95 3.47
CA GLU A 126 9.97 -8.15 2.78
C GLU A 126 10.43 -7.66 1.40
N SER A 127 11.67 -7.15 1.31
CA SER A 127 12.23 -6.66 0.04
C SER A 127 12.38 -7.78 -1.01
N THR A 128 12.75 -8.99 -0.59
CA THR A 128 12.84 -10.14 -1.49
C THR A 128 11.46 -10.54 -2.00
N LEU A 129 10.45 -10.52 -1.13
CA LEU A 129 9.07 -10.83 -1.52
C LEU A 129 8.54 -9.81 -2.54
N TYR A 130 8.78 -8.51 -2.30
CA TYR A 130 8.44 -7.48 -3.29
C TYR A 130 9.13 -7.72 -4.63
N ASN A 131 10.44 -8.04 -4.63
CA ASN A 131 11.18 -8.32 -5.87
C ASN A 131 10.60 -9.52 -6.62
N TYR A 132 10.16 -10.56 -5.91
CA TYR A 132 9.54 -11.73 -6.54
C TYR A 132 8.17 -11.40 -7.16
N ILE A 133 7.37 -10.54 -6.50
CA ILE A 133 6.09 -10.07 -7.03
C ILE A 133 6.31 -9.23 -8.29
N TYR A 134 7.27 -8.27 -8.26
CA TYR A 134 7.58 -7.43 -9.43
C TYR A 134 8.22 -8.19 -10.58
N ARG A 135 8.88 -9.30 -10.30
CA ARG A 135 9.47 -10.16 -11.32
C ARG A 135 8.40 -10.85 -12.18
N GLY A 136 7.26 -11.24 -11.59
CA GLY A 136 6.09 -11.72 -12.29
C GLY A 136 6.15 -13.17 -12.79
N ASP A 137 7.23 -13.91 -12.48
CA ASP A 137 7.45 -15.30 -12.91
C ASP A 137 7.59 -16.28 -11.73
N VAL A 138 7.35 -15.83 -10.51
CA VAL A 138 7.52 -16.61 -9.28
C VAL A 138 6.19 -17.14 -8.75
N PHE A 139 5.13 -16.37 -8.88
CA PHE A 139 3.80 -16.69 -8.40
C PHE A 139 2.85 -16.96 -9.58
N LEU A 140 1.81 -17.78 -9.36
CA LEU A 140 0.84 -18.12 -10.40
C LEU A 140 -0.17 -16.98 -10.63
N THR A 141 -0.70 -16.42 -9.56
CA THR A 141 -1.79 -15.43 -9.62
C THR A 141 -1.35 -14.07 -9.10
N LEU A 142 -0.37 -14.02 -8.19
CA LEU A 142 0.08 -12.80 -7.54
C LEU A 142 0.98 -11.98 -8.48
N ASN A 143 0.56 -10.76 -8.75
CA ASN A 143 1.26 -9.79 -9.57
C ASN A 143 1.24 -8.39 -8.91
N PRO A 144 1.97 -7.39 -9.44
CA PRO A 144 2.03 -6.05 -8.85
C PRO A 144 0.69 -5.31 -8.72
N GLU A 145 -0.33 -5.70 -9.49
CA GLU A 145 -1.67 -5.07 -9.41
C GLU A 145 -2.41 -5.40 -8.11
N HIS A 146 -2.06 -6.53 -7.47
CA HIS A 146 -2.61 -6.91 -6.17
C HIS A 146 -1.98 -6.14 -5.00
N LEU A 147 -0.90 -5.39 -5.26
CA LEU A 147 -0.30 -4.51 -4.26
C LEU A 147 -1.13 -3.24 -4.10
N HIS A 148 -1.08 -2.63 -2.92
CA HIS A 148 -1.83 -1.43 -2.58
C HIS A 148 -1.74 -0.30 -3.57
N GLU A 149 -0.52 -0.02 -4.07
CA GLU A 149 -0.25 1.06 -5.02
C GLU A 149 -0.35 0.57 -6.46
N LYS A 150 -0.88 -0.66 -6.68
CA LYS A 150 -1.05 -1.27 -8.01
C LYS A 150 0.19 -1.13 -8.90
N GLY A 151 1.38 -1.23 -8.30
CA GLY A 151 2.65 -1.01 -9.00
C GLY A 151 2.92 0.44 -9.43
N ARG A 152 2.04 1.37 -9.14
CA ARG A 152 2.17 2.77 -9.55
C ARG A 152 2.77 3.60 -8.42
N ARG A 153 4.03 4.00 -8.57
CA ARG A 153 4.64 5.07 -7.77
C ARG A 153 4.33 6.42 -8.43
N HIS A 154 3.08 6.85 -8.44
CA HIS A 154 2.74 8.19 -8.90
C HIS A 154 2.40 9.09 -7.73
N TYR A 155 3.36 9.94 -7.37
CA TYR A 155 3.14 11.15 -6.60
C TYR A 155 2.96 12.33 -7.56
N GLU A 156 1.84 12.41 -8.23
CA GLU A 156 1.38 13.70 -8.73
C GLU A 156 0.66 14.42 -7.57
N ARG A 157 1.41 15.31 -6.91
CA ARG A 157 0.80 16.31 -6.05
C ARG A 157 0.13 17.34 -6.94
N THR A 158 -1.13 17.13 -7.28
CA THR A 158 -1.97 18.21 -7.81
C THR A 158 -2.22 19.21 -6.69
N TYR A 159 -1.51 20.31 -6.71
CA TYR A 159 -1.85 21.50 -5.93
C TYR A 159 -3.09 22.14 -6.57
N GLY A 160 -4.28 21.63 -6.21
CA GLY A 160 -5.52 22.34 -6.48
C GLY A 160 -5.66 23.50 -5.50
N GLU A 161 -6.09 24.65 -5.97
CA GLU A 161 -6.48 25.78 -5.12
C GLU A 161 -7.54 25.30 -4.11
N LYS A 162 -7.16 25.26 -2.83
CA LYS A 162 -8.08 24.84 -1.76
C LYS A 162 -9.03 25.99 -1.50
N LYS A 163 -10.32 25.82 -1.80
CA LYS A 163 -11.38 26.70 -1.33
C LYS A 163 -11.29 26.75 0.20
N GLN A 164 -11.12 27.95 0.76
CA GLN A 164 -11.10 28.16 2.20
C GLN A 164 -12.47 27.82 2.77
N SER A 165 -12.54 26.78 3.59
CA SER A 165 -13.73 26.52 4.42
C SER A 165 -13.75 27.55 5.54
N ALA A 166 -14.78 28.37 5.56
CA ALA A 166 -14.95 29.47 6.52
C ALA A 166 -15.48 29.03 7.90
N ASN A 167 -15.61 27.73 8.15
CA ASN A 167 -16.17 27.24 9.41
C ASN A 167 -15.16 27.39 10.54
N ALA A 168 -15.47 28.29 11.48
CA ALA A 168 -14.70 28.42 12.71
C ALA A 168 -15.00 27.25 13.66
N ALA A 169 -13.98 26.78 14.37
CA ALA A 169 -14.13 25.79 15.43
C ALA A 169 -15.10 26.31 16.50
N LYS A 170 -16.10 25.52 16.88
CA LYS A 170 -17.07 25.87 17.91
C LYS A 170 -16.66 25.45 19.34
N GLY A 171 -15.54 24.73 19.45
CA GLY A 171 -15.01 24.23 20.71
C GLY A 171 -13.50 24.50 20.86
N PRO A 172 -12.88 23.96 21.92
CA PRO A 172 -11.45 24.12 22.16
C PRO A 172 -10.62 23.56 21.03
N ARG A 173 -9.58 24.32 20.64
CA ARG A 173 -8.62 23.86 19.64
C ARG A 173 -7.63 22.89 20.22
N ILE A 174 -6.96 22.16 19.34
CA ILE A 174 -5.96 21.14 19.66
C ILE A 174 -4.82 21.66 20.54
N ASP A 175 -4.52 22.96 20.51
CA ASP A 175 -3.52 23.61 21.38
C ASP A 175 -3.85 23.52 22.88
N LYS A 176 -5.13 23.36 23.22
CA LYS A 176 -5.59 23.18 24.60
C LYS A 176 -5.60 21.72 25.05
N ARG A 177 -5.14 20.82 24.18
CA ARG A 177 -5.06 19.39 24.46
C ARG A 177 -3.77 19.11 25.22
N ASP A 178 -3.85 18.27 26.26
CA ASP A 178 -2.68 17.87 27.06
C ASP A 178 -1.59 17.27 26.16
N GLU A 179 -0.32 17.58 26.44
CA GLU A 179 0.83 17.12 25.64
C GLU A 179 0.93 15.59 25.59
N GLU A 180 0.57 14.90 26.68
CA GLU A 180 0.55 13.43 26.74
C GLU A 180 -0.32 12.80 25.66
N ILE A 181 -1.39 13.47 25.24
CA ILE A 181 -2.26 13.02 24.15
C ILE A 181 -1.52 13.09 22.80
N ASN A 182 -0.61 14.07 22.65
CA ASN A 182 0.16 14.24 21.41
C ASN A 182 1.15 13.11 21.20
N ASP A 183 1.76 12.59 22.27
CA ASP A 183 2.73 11.50 22.26
C ASP A 183 2.14 10.15 21.84
N ARG A 184 0.79 10.03 21.80
CA ARG A 184 0.09 8.78 21.46
C ARG A 184 0.48 7.59 22.35
N LYS A 185 0.79 7.86 23.62
CA LYS A 185 1.18 6.86 24.63
C LYS A 185 0.06 6.51 25.61
N THR A 186 -0.98 7.35 25.65
CA THR A 186 -2.12 7.15 26.54
C THR A 186 -3.33 6.65 25.78
N PHE A 187 -4.04 5.69 26.38
CA PHE A 187 -5.25 5.09 25.83
C PHE A 187 -6.49 5.96 26.04
N GLY A 188 -7.42 5.87 25.10
CA GLY A 188 -8.73 6.50 25.18
C GLY A 188 -8.85 7.81 24.43
N HIS A 189 -7.90 8.14 23.58
CA HIS A 189 -7.88 9.36 22.77
C HIS A 189 -8.11 9.02 21.30
N TRP A 190 -9.22 9.53 20.76
CA TRP A 190 -9.71 9.17 19.43
C TRP A 190 -9.56 10.33 18.44
N GLU A 191 -9.37 9.97 17.20
CA GLU A 191 -9.54 10.86 16.05
C GLU A 191 -10.82 10.46 15.34
N MET A 192 -11.72 11.40 15.04
CA MET A 192 -12.97 11.13 14.34
C MET A 192 -12.97 11.85 12.99
N ASP A 193 -13.44 11.16 11.97
CA ASP A 193 -13.51 11.64 10.59
C ASP A 193 -14.74 11.08 9.90
N SER A 194 -15.11 11.67 8.78
CA SER A 194 -16.18 11.13 7.93
C SER A 194 -15.67 10.79 6.54
N VAL A 195 -16.08 9.65 6.03
CA VAL A 195 -15.78 9.19 4.68
C VAL A 195 -17.06 9.25 3.87
N MET A 196 -17.03 10.06 2.80
CA MET A 196 -18.13 10.19 1.86
C MET A 196 -18.05 9.12 0.78
N GLY A 197 -19.20 8.68 0.29
CA GLY A 197 -19.36 7.86 -0.91
C GLY A 197 -19.13 8.66 -2.19
N CYS A 198 -19.65 8.17 -3.32
CA CYS A 198 -19.62 8.90 -4.58
C CYS A 198 -20.61 10.07 -4.55
N GLN A 199 -20.43 11.04 -5.47
CA GLN A 199 -21.33 12.19 -5.59
C GLN A 199 -22.67 11.83 -6.22
N GLU A 200 -22.74 10.70 -6.92
CA GLU A 200 -23.88 10.23 -7.69
C GLU A 200 -24.80 9.28 -6.88
N GLN A 201 -24.49 9.05 -5.59
CA GLN A 201 -25.35 8.20 -4.74
C GLN A 201 -26.68 8.87 -4.47
N GLU A 202 -27.74 8.07 -4.40
CA GLU A 202 -29.11 8.53 -4.17
C GLU A 202 -29.33 9.01 -2.73
N THR A 203 -28.67 8.34 -1.78
CA THR A 203 -28.74 8.69 -0.36
C THR A 203 -27.58 9.59 0.05
N GLN A 204 -27.73 10.28 1.18
CA GLN A 204 -26.66 11.08 1.78
C GLN A 204 -25.81 10.29 2.79
N ARG A 205 -25.83 8.95 2.70
CA ARG A 205 -25.09 8.09 3.61
C ARG A 205 -23.61 8.43 3.63
N ALA A 206 -23.06 8.41 4.84
CA ALA A 206 -21.65 8.59 5.09
C ALA A 206 -21.15 7.54 6.09
N LEU A 207 -19.85 7.31 6.10
CA LEU A 207 -19.19 6.45 7.08
C LEU A 207 -18.49 7.33 8.11
N LEU A 208 -18.95 7.29 9.36
CA LEU A 208 -18.28 7.91 10.49
C LEU A 208 -17.20 6.94 10.99
N VAL A 209 -15.98 7.45 11.11
CA VAL A 209 -14.78 6.67 11.44
C VAL A 209 -14.16 7.23 12.70
N LEU A 210 -14.01 6.41 13.73
CA LEU A 210 -13.22 6.72 14.91
C LEU A 210 -11.97 5.86 14.93
N THR A 211 -10.81 6.48 15.19
CA THR A 211 -9.52 5.78 15.29
C THR A 211 -8.90 6.08 16.64
N GLU A 212 -8.65 5.06 17.44
CA GLU A 212 -7.94 5.19 18.70
C GLU A 212 -6.44 5.44 18.44
N ARG A 213 -5.85 6.43 19.13
CA ARG A 213 -4.52 6.96 18.77
C ARG A 213 -3.35 6.06 19.17
N LEU A 214 -3.47 5.31 20.27
CA LEU A 214 -2.43 4.39 20.76
C LEU A 214 -2.50 3.05 20.03
N THR A 215 -3.65 2.40 20.11
CA THR A 215 -3.86 1.03 19.62
C THR A 215 -4.17 0.94 18.13
N ARG A 216 -4.59 2.08 17.53
CA ARG A 216 -5.06 2.15 16.13
C ARG A 216 -6.36 1.38 15.90
N GLU A 217 -7.09 1.04 16.96
CA GLU A 217 -8.42 0.45 16.84
C GLU A 217 -9.36 1.36 16.07
N GLY A 218 -10.12 0.78 15.14
CA GLY A 218 -11.08 1.47 14.30
C GLY A 218 -12.51 1.12 14.65
N ILE A 219 -13.37 2.12 14.77
CA ILE A 219 -14.83 1.93 14.85
C ILE A 219 -15.44 2.60 13.63
N LEU A 220 -16.15 1.81 12.83
CA LEU A 220 -16.80 2.25 11.61
C LEU A 220 -18.32 2.22 11.80
N MET A 221 -18.99 3.33 11.51
CA MET A 221 -20.44 3.45 11.65
C MET A 221 -21.06 4.09 10.41
N MET A 222 -21.98 3.37 9.76
CA MET A 222 -22.80 3.98 8.71
C MET A 222 -23.79 4.95 9.34
N VAL A 223 -23.77 6.20 8.87
CA VAL A 223 -24.72 7.26 9.25
C VAL A 223 -25.62 7.60 8.07
N PRO A 224 -26.89 7.97 8.33
CA PRO A 224 -27.86 8.21 7.24
C PRO A 224 -27.55 9.44 6.39
N ASP A 225 -26.82 10.39 6.95
CA ASP A 225 -26.45 11.63 6.31
C ASP A 225 -25.19 12.24 6.96
N HIS A 226 -24.62 13.24 6.30
CA HIS A 226 -23.41 13.95 6.72
C HIS A 226 -23.76 15.20 7.56
N THR A 227 -24.60 15.01 8.61
CA THR A 227 -25.06 16.11 9.48
C THR A 227 -24.54 15.96 10.91
N ALA A 228 -24.46 17.08 11.63
CA ALA A 228 -24.10 17.10 13.05
C ALA A 228 -25.07 16.27 13.91
N ALA A 229 -26.35 16.27 13.57
CA ALA A 229 -27.34 15.46 14.26
C ALA A 229 -27.07 13.94 14.13
N SER A 230 -26.62 13.50 12.97
CA SER A 230 -26.27 12.11 12.71
C SER A 230 -25.00 11.69 13.46
N VAL A 231 -23.99 12.55 13.53
CA VAL A 231 -22.79 12.33 14.35
C VAL A 231 -23.16 12.20 15.84
N VAL A 232 -23.95 13.14 16.39
CA VAL A 232 -24.38 13.07 17.78
C VAL A 232 -25.20 11.80 18.06
N ARG A 233 -26.07 11.39 17.14
CA ARG A 233 -26.83 10.15 17.22
C ARG A 233 -25.94 8.91 17.26
N ALA A 234 -24.91 8.88 16.42
CA ALA A 234 -23.93 7.80 16.40
C ALA A 234 -23.16 7.70 17.73
N LEU A 235 -22.70 8.83 18.27
CA LEU A 235 -22.05 8.89 19.59
C LEU A 235 -22.99 8.47 20.73
N ASN A 236 -24.29 8.80 20.66
CA ASN A 236 -25.29 8.31 21.62
C ASN A 236 -25.45 6.79 21.53
N GLY A 237 -25.34 6.22 20.33
CA GLY A 237 -25.34 4.77 20.09
C GLY A 237 -24.12 4.11 20.72
N LEU A 238 -22.93 4.68 20.55
CA LEU A 238 -21.70 4.19 21.18
C LEU A 238 -21.77 4.25 22.71
N GLU A 239 -22.21 5.37 23.26
CA GLU A 239 -22.37 5.51 24.72
C GLU A 239 -23.32 4.45 25.29
N ARG A 240 -24.38 4.10 24.55
CA ARG A 240 -25.30 3.03 24.93
C ARG A 240 -24.64 1.66 24.86
N ARG A 241 -23.85 1.41 23.79
CA ARG A 241 -23.19 0.12 23.54
C ARG A 241 -22.12 -0.17 24.59
N TYR A 242 -21.28 0.82 24.92
CA TYR A 242 -20.20 0.67 25.90
C TYR A 242 -20.64 0.83 27.35
N GLY A 243 -21.81 1.43 27.59
CA GLY A 243 -22.32 1.61 28.96
C GLY A 243 -21.38 2.44 29.84
N ALA A 244 -21.00 1.91 31.00
CA ALA A 244 -20.09 2.57 31.93
C ALA A 244 -18.66 2.67 31.42
N ASP A 245 -18.23 1.74 30.59
CA ASP A 245 -16.87 1.72 30.05
C ASP A 245 -16.61 2.80 28.99
N PHE A 246 -17.69 3.36 28.42
CA PHE A 246 -17.57 4.48 27.47
C PHE A 246 -16.64 5.56 27.99
N TYR A 247 -16.76 5.94 29.24
CA TYR A 247 -16.02 7.06 29.83
C TYR A 247 -14.54 6.77 30.09
N LYS A 248 -14.17 5.50 30.13
CA LYS A 248 -12.77 5.05 30.21
C LYS A 248 -12.15 4.96 28.82
N VAL A 249 -12.95 4.52 27.84
CA VAL A 249 -12.53 4.25 26.47
C VAL A 249 -12.51 5.52 25.62
N PHE A 250 -13.46 6.47 25.81
CA PHE A 250 -13.58 7.67 25.01
C PHE A 250 -13.29 8.94 25.85
N LYS A 251 -12.05 9.11 26.28
CA LYS A 251 -11.62 10.27 27.10
C LYS A 251 -11.64 11.56 26.30
N SER A 252 -11.12 11.55 25.08
CA SER A 252 -11.20 12.67 24.16
C SER A 252 -11.38 12.24 22.72
N ILE A 253 -11.98 13.13 21.91
CA ILE A 253 -12.19 12.95 20.48
C ILE A 253 -11.68 14.19 19.77
N THR A 254 -10.78 14.02 18.80
CA THR A 254 -10.27 15.10 17.96
C THR A 254 -10.94 15.05 16.60
N VAL A 255 -11.49 16.19 16.17
CA VAL A 255 -12.21 16.35 14.90
C VAL A 255 -11.63 17.48 14.05
N ASP A 256 -11.96 17.53 12.77
CA ASP A 256 -11.71 18.72 11.96
C ASP A 256 -12.85 19.75 12.09
N ASN A 257 -12.79 20.79 11.24
CA ASN A 257 -13.79 21.83 11.21
C ASN A 257 -14.92 21.52 10.20
N GLY A 258 -15.21 20.27 9.93
CA GLY A 258 -16.32 19.86 9.07
C GLY A 258 -17.68 20.33 9.59
N CYS A 259 -18.65 20.50 8.68
CA CYS A 259 -20.00 20.92 9.05
C CYS A 259 -20.70 19.88 9.94
N GLU A 260 -20.37 18.61 9.78
CA GLU A 260 -20.87 17.50 10.56
C GLU A 260 -20.39 17.50 12.03
N PHE A 261 -19.34 18.24 12.34
CA PHE A 261 -18.79 18.36 13.71
C PHE A 261 -19.13 19.70 14.38
N GLN A 262 -20.13 20.42 13.86
CA GLN A 262 -20.49 21.74 14.37
C GLN A 262 -21.32 21.73 15.68
N ASP A 263 -21.93 20.61 16.05
CA ASP A 263 -22.65 20.46 17.31
C ASP A 263 -21.72 20.00 18.44
N TYR A 264 -20.85 20.93 18.88
CA TYR A 264 -19.90 20.68 19.95
C TYR A 264 -20.57 20.20 21.24
N ASP A 265 -21.62 20.92 21.69
CA ASP A 265 -22.33 20.60 22.92
C ASP A 265 -23.02 19.25 22.85
N GLY A 266 -23.62 18.91 21.70
CA GLY A 266 -24.23 17.61 21.46
C GLY A 266 -23.23 16.47 21.48
N MET A 267 -22.03 16.68 20.94
CA MET A 267 -20.95 15.67 20.97
C MET A 267 -20.41 15.43 22.38
N GLU A 268 -20.28 16.47 23.22
CA GLU A 268 -19.75 16.34 24.58
C GLU A 268 -20.79 15.90 25.61
N LYS A 269 -22.07 16.18 25.39
CA LYS A 269 -23.14 15.92 26.37
C LYS A 269 -23.38 14.41 26.55
N ALA A 270 -23.20 13.93 27.77
CA ALA A 270 -23.58 12.58 28.15
C ALA A 270 -25.11 12.39 28.15
N LYS A 271 -25.56 11.23 27.70
CA LYS A 271 -26.97 10.83 27.73
C LYS A 271 -27.32 9.95 28.94
N ARG A 272 -26.33 9.26 29.50
CA ARG A 272 -26.50 8.28 30.57
C ARG A 272 -26.10 8.80 31.95
N ARG A 273 -25.44 9.97 32.02
CA ARG A 273 -25.07 10.63 33.28
C ARG A 273 -25.16 12.16 33.15
N LYS A 274 -25.08 12.86 34.26
CA LYS A 274 -24.91 14.32 34.26
C LYS A 274 -23.48 14.68 33.84
N GLY A 275 -23.32 15.71 33.00
CA GLY A 275 -22.04 16.23 32.58
C GLY A 275 -21.60 15.76 31.18
N LYS A 276 -20.31 15.77 30.96
CA LYS A 276 -19.70 15.43 29.68
C LYS A 276 -19.45 13.92 29.56
N ARG A 277 -19.60 13.40 28.34
CA ARG A 277 -19.23 12.00 28.01
C ARG A 277 -17.79 11.90 27.54
N THR A 278 -17.27 12.92 26.88
CA THR A 278 -15.93 13.02 26.32
C THR A 278 -15.52 14.48 26.21
N THR A 279 -14.25 14.76 25.94
CA THR A 279 -13.77 16.11 25.59
C THR A 279 -13.48 16.15 24.09
N VAL A 280 -14.05 17.15 23.39
CA VAL A 280 -13.87 17.30 21.95
C VAL A 280 -12.86 18.40 21.65
N TYR A 281 -11.88 18.13 20.80
CA TYR A 281 -10.89 19.09 20.32
C TYR A 281 -10.99 19.26 18.81
N TYR A 282 -10.78 20.49 18.34
CA TYR A 282 -10.78 20.81 16.92
C TYR A 282 -9.37 21.05 16.41
N CYS A 283 -9.03 20.39 15.29
CA CYS A 283 -7.77 20.62 14.58
C CYS A 283 -7.69 22.02 13.99
N HIS A 284 -6.48 22.48 13.72
CA HIS A 284 -6.28 23.67 12.92
C HIS A 284 -6.78 23.46 11.49
N ALA A 285 -7.23 24.53 10.89
CA ALA A 285 -7.58 24.47 9.47
C ALA A 285 -6.33 24.14 8.65
N TYR A 286 -6.48 23.20 7.69
CA TYR A 286 -5.40 22.77 6.80
C TYR A 286 -4.18 22.09 7.46
N ALA A 287 -4.34 21.52 8.65
CA ALA A 287 -3.30 20.78 9.37
C ALA A 287 -3.54 19.25 9.34
N PRO A 288 -3.42 18.55 8.19
CA PRO A 288 -3.70 17.12 8.07
C PRO A 288 -2.78 16.26 8.93
N HIS A 289 -1.55 16.73 9.23
CA HIS A 289 -0.59 16.05 10.10
C HIS A 289 -1.09 15.85 11.54
N GLU A 290 -2.04 16.64 11.99
CA GLU A 290 -2.63 16.53 13.34
C GLU A 290 -3.54 15.28 13.45
N ARG A 291 -4.02 14.73 12.32
CA ARG A 291 -4.89 13.55 12.23
C ARG A 291 -4.31 12.42 11.40
N GLY A 292 -3.01 12.19 11.51
CA GLY A 292 -2.32 11.15 10.73
C GLY A 292 -2.83 9.72 10.98
N SER A 293 -3.53 9.44 12.11
CA SER A 293 -4.15 8.13 12.36
C SER A 293 -5.35 7.91 11.46
N ASN A 294 -6.18 8.92 11.26
CA ASN A 294 -7.34 8.85 10.37
C ASN A 294 -6.94 8.71 8.90
N GLU A 295 -5.91 9.42 8.46
CA GLU A 295 -5.45 9.29 7.08
C GLU A 295 -5.04 7.83 6.77
N ASN A 296 -4.31 7.20 7.68
CA ASN A 296 -3.94 5.79 7.53
C ASN A 296 -5.16 4.86 7.62
N MET A 297 -6.11 5.14 8.53
CA MET A 297 -7.35 4.38 8.66
C MET A 297 -8.17 4.48 7.37
N ASN A 298 -8.37 5.68 6.84
CA ASN A 298 -9.10 5.90 5.60
C ASN A 298 -8.45 5.15 4.42
N ARG A 299 -7.12 5.05 4.39
CA ARG A 299 -6.40 4.26 3.39
C ARG A 299 -6.68 2.76 3.51
N LEU A 300 -6.86 2.22 4.72
CA LEU A 300 -7.28 0.83 4.93
C LEU A 300 -8.74 0.62 4.52
N ILE A 301 -9.63 1.53 4.90
CA ILE A 301 -11.05 1.50 4.52
C ILE A 301 -11.20 1.47 2.98
N ARG A 302 -10.37 2.26 2.27
CA ARG A 302 -10.41 2.34 0.80
C ARG A 302 -9.97 1.05 0.07
N ARG A 303 -9.52 0.02 0.80
CA ARG A 303 -9.31 -1.32 0.24
C ARG A 303 -10.65 -2.04 0.01
N PHE A 304 -11.63 -1.79 0.88
CA PHE A 304 -12.97 -2.39 0.83
C PHE A 304 -13.98 -1.48 0.15
N LEU A 305 -13.86 -0.19 0.42
CA LEU A 305 -14.73 0.87 -0.10
C LEU A 305 -13.88 1.84 -0.94
N PRO A 306 -13.53 1.50 -2.18
CA PRO A 306 -12.73 2.35 -3.06
C PRO A 306 -13.33 3.76 -3.23
N LYS A 307 -12.50 4.73 -3.57
CA LYS A 307 -13.01 6.08 -3.86
C LYS A 307 -13.97 6.03 -5.06
N GLY A 308 -15.16 6.59 -4.90
CA GLY A 308 -16.22 6.54 -5.91
C GLY A 308 -17.24 5.40 -5.69
N THR A 309 -17.10 4.59 -4.63
CA THR A 309 -18.14 3.61 -4.24
C THR A 309 -19.39 4.33 -3.75
N SER A 310 -20.56 3.95 -4.27
CA SER A 310 -21.85 4.36 -3.69
C SER A 310 -22.08 3.65 -2.36
N PHE A 311 -22.48 4.40 -1.33
CA PHE A 311 -22.86 3.80 -0.06
C PHE A 311 -24.31 3.31 -0.02
N ASP A 312 -25.06 3.47 -1.10
CA ASP A 312 -26.42 2.95 -1.21
C ASP A 312 -26.44 1.42 -1.17
N ASP A 313 -25.44 0.80 -1.83
CA ASP A 313 -25.30 -0.65 -1.92
C ASP A 313 -24.49 -1.27 -0.76
N VAL A 314 -23.86 -0.43 0.08
CA VAL A 314 -23.04 -0.91 1.20
C VAL A 314 -23.93 -1.27 2.39
N THR A 315 -23.88 -2.52 2.80
CA THR A 315 -24.63 -3.01 3.96
C THR A 315 -23.87 -2.76 5.29
N ILE A 316 -24.58 -2.85 6.39
CA ILE A 316 -23.97 -2.81 7.74
C ILE A 316 -23.01 -3.99 7.92
N ALA A 317 -23.32 -5.14 7.34
CA ALA A 317 -22.46 -6.33 7.39
C ALA A 317 -21.11 -6.08 6.67
N ASP A 318 -21.11 -5.40 5.52
CA ASP A 318 -19.90 -5.04 4.79
C ASP A 318 -19.01 -4.10 5.60
N VAL A 319 -19.61 -3.12 6.28
CA VAL A 319 -18.90 -2.19 7.17
C VAL A 319 -18.29 -2.94 8.36
N GLN A 320 -19.03 -3.88 8.95
CA GLN A 320 -18.55 -4.70 10.07
C GLN A 320 -17.40 -5.62 9.63
N ALA A 321 -17.52 -6.27 8.48
CA ALA A 321 -16.45 -7.10 7.92
C ALA A 321 -15.18 -6.29 7.63
N ALA A 322 -15.33 -5.09 7.06
CA ALA A 322 -14.22 -4.18 6.86
C ALA A 322 -13.55 -3.75 8.17
N GLN A 323 -14.35 -3.41 9.19
CA GLN A 323 -13.85 -3.05 10.52
C GLN A 323 -13.08 -4.21 11.17
N GLU A 324 -13.65 -5.41 11.15
CA GLU A 324 -13.03 -6.61 11.71
C GLU A 324 -11.70 -6.91 11.03
N TRP A 325 -11.67 -6.87 9.69
CA TRP A 325 -10.42 -7.05 8.95
C TRP A 325 -9.39 -5.99 9.33
N ILE A 326 -9.78 -4.70 9.35
CA ILE A 326 -8.89 -3.58 9.68
C ILE A 326 -8.30 -3.75 11.08
N ASN A 327 -9.09 -4.16 12.06
CA ASN A 327 -8.64 -4.29 13.45
C ASN A 327 -7.79 -5.54 13.67
N ASN A 328 -7.97 -6.58 12.86
CA ASN A 328 -7.17 -7.80 12.88
C ASN A 328 -5.97 -7.76 11.89
N TYR A 329 -5.79 -6.68 11.14
CA TYR A 329 -4.68 -6.54 10.21
C TYR A 329 -3.36 -6.18 10.94
N PRO A 330 -2.28 -7.00 10.80
CA PRO A 330 -1.00 -6.73 11.45
C PRO A 330 -0.37 -5.43 10.90
N ARG A 331 0.05 -4.54 11.79
CA ARG A 331 0.61 -3.23 11.41
C ARG A 331 2.05 -3.07 11.88
N LYS A 332 2.92 -2.67 10.97
CA LYS A 332 4.34 -2.44 11.27
C LYS A 332 4.54 -1.42 12.40
N ILE A 333 3.72 -0.36 12.44
CA ILE A 333 3.78 0.67 13.49
C ILE A 333 3.43 0.13 14.89
N LEU A 334 2.72 -0.99 14.95
CA LEU A 334 2.35 -1.69 16.19
C LEU A 334 3.27 -2.88 16.48
N GLY A 335 4.46 -2.91 15.89
CA GLY A 335 5.36 -4.04 16.01
C GLY A 335 4.82 -5.35 15.42
N TRP A 336 3.95 -5.24 14.41
CA TRP A 336 3.23 -6.32 13.75
C TRP A 336 2.12 -6.97 14.59
N SER A 337 1.76 -6.36 15.73
CA SER A 337 0.51 -6.70 16.44
C SER A 337 -0.70 -6.14 15.70
N THR A 338 -1.87 -6.65 16.05
CA THR A 338 -3.15 -6.12 15.55
C THR A 338 -3.67 -5.01 16.47
N ALA A 339 -4.52 -4.16 15.91
CA ALA A 339 -5.15 -3.10 16.69
C ALA A 339 -6.05 -3.68 17.78
N GLN A 340 -6.78 -4.76 17.45
CA GLN A 340 -7.68 -5.45 18.36
C GLN A 340 -6.95 -6.06 19.56
N GLU A 341 -5.80 -6.73 19.34
CA GLU A 341 -4.97 -7.28 20.44
C GLU A 341 -4.56 -6.19 21.43
N LEU A 342 -4.06 -5.06 20.91
CA LEU A 342 -3.63 -3.94 21.75
C LEU A 342 -4.81 -3.26 22.44
N PHE A 343 -5.95 -3.13 21.78
CA PHE A 343 -7.16 -2.54 22.36
C PHE A 343 -7.71 -3.39 23.51
N MET A 344 -7.80 -4.71 23.31
CA MET A 344 -8.22 -5.65 24.34
C MET A 344 -7.29 -5.62 25.55
N ALA A 345 -5.98 -5.52 25.34
CA ALA A 345 -5.02 -5.39 26.42
C ALA A 345 -5.19 -4.10 27.26
N GLN A 346 -5.85 -3.06 26.74
CA GLN A 346 -6.14 -1.81 27.46
C GLN A 346 -7.51 -1.81 28.12
N THR A 347 -8.42 -2.61 27.64
CA THR A 347 -9.82 -2.63 28.13
C THR A 347 -10.10 -3.76 29.13
N GLY A 348 -9.21 -4.75 29.22
CA GLY A 348 -9.27 -5.84 30.21
C GLY A 348 -10.01 -7.03 29.73
#